data_bcc3e4fe2c4b857c8be202656c62e148
#
_entry.id   bcc3e4fe2c4b857c8be202656c62e148
#
_cell.length_a   1.000
_cell.length_b   1.000
_cell.length_c   1.000
_cell.angle_alpha   90.00
_cell.angle_beta   90.00
_cell.angle_gamma   90.00
#
_symmetry.space_group_name_H-M   'P 1'
#
loop_
_entity.id
_entity.type
_entity.pdbx_description
1 polymer ?
#
loop_
_entity_poly.entity_id
_entity_poly.type
_entity_poly.pdbx_seq_one_letter_code
_entity_poly.pdbx_strand_id
1 'polypeptide(L)'
;MFKKVMGVIARVEKYLLAITMSVTLAFTFANVIGRFVFNHSLAFADELVIALFVLVSLMGAALCARENDGLIGLALVSSRLTGKKKTVQKLFSGIVSIVYCVVLTWQGLIRMLSSMQQGEHTFVMHLPRWIFWSFIPLCGLFLILHFIENLSDFLKESKAGEGEK
;
A
#
# COMPACT_ATOMS: atom_id res chain seq x y z
N MET A 1 -16.93 -14.79 9.10
CA MET A 1 -16.23 -15.27 7.89
C MET A 1 -15.29 -14.19 7.32
N PHE A 2 -15.74 -12.98 7.14
CA PHE A 2 -14.96 -11.85 6.59
C PHE A 2 -13.60 -11.63 7.30
N LYS A 3 -13.57 -11.52 8.62
CA LYS A 3 -12.32 -11.36 9.40
C LYS A 3 -11.30 -12.49 9.23
N LYS A 4 -11.74 -13.74 9.01
CA LYS A 4 -10.84 -14.86 8.73
C LYS A 4 -10.18 -14.72 7.37
N VAL A 5 -10.95 -14.33 6.34
CA VAL A 5 -10.45 -14.11 4.98
C VAL A 5 -9.46 -12.96 4.97
N MET A 6 -9.80 -11.83 5.59
CA MET A 6 -8.91 -10.67 5.71
C MET A 6 -7.63 -11.00 6.49
N GLY A 7 -7.71 -11.88 7.50
CA GLY A 7 -6.53 -12.38 8.22
C GLY A 7 -5.58 -13.20 7.36
N VAL A 8 -6.11 -14.00 6.42
CA VAL A 8 -5.30 -14.76 5.47
C VAL A 8 -4.66 -13.83 4.44
N ILE A 9 -5.43 -12.89 3.89
CA ILE A 9 -4.93 -11.88 2.93
C ILE A 9 -3.75 -11.11 3.53
N ALA A 10 -3.90 -10.55 4.74
CA ALA A 10 -2.83 -9.81 5.39
C ALA A 10 -1.59 -10.66 5.71
N ARG A 11 -1.77 -11.96 5.98
CA ARG A 11 -0.62 -12.86 6.17
C ARG A 11 0.14 -13.06 4.86
N VAL A 12 -0.57 -13.26 3.76
CA VAL A 12 0.02 -13.36 2.42
C VAL A 12 0.74 -12.06 2.05
N GLU A 13 0.10 -10.90 2.30
CA GLU A 13 0.71 -9.58 2.07
C GLU A 13 2.00 -9.38 2.87
N LYS A 14 2.04 -9.79 4.15
CA LYS A 14 3.25 -9.73 4.98
C LYS A 14 4.40 -10.54 4.40
N TYR A 15 4.14 -11.77 3.95
CA TYR A 15 5.15 -12.60 3.32
C TYR A 15 5.61 -12.03 1.98
N LEU A 16 4.69 -11.57 1.14
CA LEU A 16 5.02 -10.91 -0.12
C LEU A 16 5.85 -9.65 0.12
N LEU A 17 5.46 -8.82 1.08
CA LEU A 17 6.21 -7.62 1.46
C LEU A 17 7.63 -7.95 1.90
N ALA A 18 7.80 -8.95 2.78
CA ALA A 18 9.11 -9.37 3.27
C ALA A 18 10.00 -9.89 2.14
N ILE A 19 9.47 -10.72 1.25
CA ILE A 19 10.19 -11.24 0.09
C ILE A 19 10.58 -10.10 -0.86
N THR A 20 9.61 -9.24 -1.23
CA THR A 20 9.85 -8.12 -2.14
C THR A 20 10.89 -7.16 -1.58
N MET A 21 10.81 -6.85 -0.28
CA MET A 21 11.79 -5.99 0.40
C MET A 21 13.19 -6.60 0.40
N SER A 22 13.30 -7.91 0.68
CA SER A 22 14.57 -8.63 0.65
C SER A 22 15.18 -8.64 -0.76
N VAL A 23 14.37 -8.88 -1.78
CA VAL A 23 14.79 -8.86 -3.19
C VAL A 23 15.25 -7.46 -3.59
N THR A 24 14.48 -6.43 -3.24
CA THR A 24 14.82 -5.03 -3.52
C THR A 24 16.16 -4.66 -2.88
N LEU A 25 16.36 -5.04 -1.62
CA LEU A 25 17.61 -4.79 -0.91
C LEU A 25 18.80 -5.52 -1.57
N ALA A 26 18.62 -6.78 -1.95
CA ALA A 26 19.66 -7.58 -2.62
C ALA A 26 20.07 -6.95 -3.97
N PHE A 27 19.10 -6.53 -4.80
CA PHE A 27 19.39 -5.86 -6.07
C PHE A 27 20.07 -4.50 -5.88
N THR A 28 19.60 -3.71 -4.91
CA THR A 28 20.24 -2.43 -4.59
C THR A 28 21.68 -2.62 -4.14
N PHE A 29 21.92 -3.59 -3.26
CA PHE A 29 23.27 -3.89 -2.78
C PHE A 29 24.18 -4.41 -3.89
N ALA A 30 23.69 -5.33 -4.74
CA ALA A 30 24.41 -5.82 -5.90
C ALA A 30 24.78 -4.70 -6.89
N ASN A 31 23.85 -3.76 -7.12
CA ASN A 31 24.09 -2.62 -8.01
C ASN A 31 25.15 -1.67 -7.43
N VAL A 32 25.12 -1.43 -6.11
CA VAL A 32 26.14 -0.63 -5.42
C VAL A 32 27.53 -1.28 -5.54
N ILE A 33 27.64 -2.58 -5.27
CA ILE A 33 28.92 -3.31 -5.45
C ILE A 33 29.37 -3.27 -6.90
N GLY A 34 28.47 -3.56 -7.85
CA GLY A 34 28.76 -3.50 -9.28
C GLY A 34 29.35 -2.16 -9.70
N ARG A 35 28.78 -1.06 -9.19
CA ARG A 35 29.23 0.28 -9.50
C ARG A 35 30.57 0.65 -8.87
N PHE A 36 30.79 0.29 -7.59
CA PHE A 36 32.00 0.72 -6.88
C PHE A 36 33.18 -0.25 -7.02
N VAL A 37 32.93 -1.57 -7.14
CA VAL A 37 33.99 -2.59 -7.24
C VAL A 37 34.32 -2.89 -8.69
N PHE A 38 33.30 -3.05 -9.53
CA PHE A 38 33.48 -3.46 -10.93
C PHE A 38 33.41 -2.30 -11.93
N ASN A 39 33.19 -1.06 -11.46
CA ASN A 39 32.99 0.12 -12.31
C ASN A 39 31.90 -0.10 -13.40
N HIS A 40 30.96 -1.00 -13.13
CA HIS A 40 29.87 -1.35 -14.03
C HIS A 40 28.54 -1.29 -13.31
N SER A 41 27.68 -0.36 -13.72
CA SER A 41 26.32 -0.22 -13.17
C SER A 41 25.38 -1.25 -13.82
N LEU A 42 24.57 -1.91 -13.00
CA LEU A 42 23.50 -2.80 -13.46
C LEU A 42 22.26 -1.96 -13.76
N ALA A 43 22.21 -1.34 -14.94
CA ALA A 43 21.13 -0.43 -15.31
C ALA A 43 19.73 -1.07 -15.23
N PHE A 44 19.59 -2.39 -15.47
CA PHE A 44 18.35 -3.12 -15.30
C PHE A 44 17.91 -3.20 -13.82
N ALA A 45 18.87 -3.21 -12.89
CA ALA A 45 18.56 -3.28 -11.47
C ALA A 45 17.88 -1.99 -10.98
N ASP A 46 18.25 -0.84 -11.52
CA ASP A 46 17.62 0.43 -11.17
C ASP A 46 16.14 0.46 -11.58
N GLU A 47 15.81 0.01 -12.79
CA GLU A 47 14.41 -0.09 -13.26
C GLU A 47 13.59 -1.04 -12.38
N LEU A 48 14.15 -2.21 -12.04
CA LEU A 48 13.47 -3.20 -11.22
C LEU A 48 13.28 -2.71 -9.79
N VAL A 49 14.30 -2.11 -9.19
CA VAL A 49 14.25 -1.58 -7.82
C VAL A 49 13.18 -0.49 -7.69
N ILE A 50 13.07 0.42 -8.66
CA ILE A 50 12.03 1.47 -8.63
C ILE A 50 10.63 0.83 -8.63
N ALA A 51 10.39 -0.15 -9.49
CA ALA A 51 9.10 -0.83 -9.56
C ALA A 51 8.76 -1.61 -8.28
N LEU A 52 9.73 -2.35 -7.75
CA LEU A 52 9.57 -3.08 -6.49
C LEU A 52 9.38 -2.14 -5.30
N PHE A 53 10.03 -0.97 -5.30
CA PHE A 53 9.87 0.03 -4.25
C PHE A 53 8.44 0.59 -4.20
N VAL A 54 7.82 0.82 -5.36
CA VAL A 54 6.40 1.22 -5.43
C VAL A 54 5.50 0.14 -4.82
N LEU A 55 5.76 -1.13 -5.17
CA LEU A 55 5.02 -2.27 -4.62
C LEU A 55 5.16 -2.36 -3.08
N VAL A 56 6.40 -2.28 -2.58
CA VAL A 56 6.68 -2.30 -1.13
C VAL A 56 5.99 -1.15 -0.40
N SER A 57 6.04 0.06 -0.96
CA SER A 57 5.41 1.25 -0.37
C SER A 57 3.90 1.11 -0.25
N LEU A 58 3.23 0.66 -1.32
CA LEU A 58 1.78 0.50 -1.33
C LEU A 58 1.31 -0.66 -0.46
N MET A 59 1.99 -1.82 -0.51
CA MET A 59 1.69 -2.94 0.38
C MET A 59 1.97 -2.62 1.85
N GLY A 60 3.06 -1.91 2.13
CA GLY A 60 3.38 -1.43 3.47
C GLY A 60 2.30 -0.51 4.02
N ALA A 61 1.81 0.44 3.20
CA ALA A 61 0.70 1.31 3.56
C ALA A 61 -0.60 0.52 3.83
N ALA A 62 -0.88 -0.53 3.03
CA ALA A 62 -2.06 -1.39 3.23
C ALA A 62 -2.01 -2.13 4.58
N LEU A 63 -0.87 -2.70 4.93
CA LEU A 63 -0.68 -3.38 6.21
C LEU A 63 -0.72 -2.40 7.40
N CYS A 64 -0.12 -1.21 7.28
CA CYS A 64 -0.20 -0.17 8.30
C CYS A 64 -1.64 0.32 8.53
N ALA A 65 -2.44 0.43 7.47
CA ALA A 65 -3.84 0.81 7.59
C ALA A 65 -4.66 -0.20 8.40
N ARG A 66 -4.23 -1.47 8.44
CA ARG A 66 -4.89 -2.54 9.20
C ARG A 66 -4.43 -2.64 10.65
N GLU A 67 -3.13 -2.56 10.92
CA GLU A 67 -2.55 -2.98 12.21
C GLU A 67 -2.77 -2.01 13.37
N ASN A 68 -2.97 -0.74 13.14
CA ASN A 68 -3.13 0.22 14.24
C ASN A 68 -4.02 1.37 13.83
N ASP A 69 -5.18 1.50 14.39
CA ASP A 69 -5.97 2.75 14.47
C ASP A 69 -5.73 3.81 13.37
N GLY A 70 -5.28 3.40 12.19
CA GLY A 70 -4.88 4.27 11.10
C GLY A 70 -3.44 4.80 11.25
N LEU A 71 -2.97 5.44 10.24
CA LEU A 71 -1.64 6.05 10.12
C LEU A 71 -1.19 6.77 11.41
N ILE A 72 0.05 6.56 11.80
CA ILE A 72 0.68 7.09 13.04
C ILE A 72 0.38 8.59 13.27
N GLY A 73 0.31 9.39 12.19
CA GLY A 73 -0.06 10.80 12.27
C GLY A 73 -1.47 11.07 12.81
N LEU A 74 -2.41 10.16 12.54
CA LEU A 74 -3.78 10.25 13.07
C LEU A 74 -3.87 9.77 14.52
N ALA A 75 -3.04 8.81 14.91
CA ALA A 75 -2.95 8.36 16.30
C ALA A 75 -2.47 9.47 17.23
N LEU A 76 -1.50 10.29 16.81
CA LEU A 76 -1.00 11.45 17.57
C LEU A 76 -2.08 12.52 17.76
N VAL A 77 -2.88 12.80 16.74
CA VAL A 77 -3.99 13.77 16.85
C VAL A 77 -5.13 13.19 17.68
N SER A 78 -5.45 11.90 17.49
CA SER A 78 -6.54 11.25 18.24
C SER A 78 -6.23 11.07 19.73
N SER A 79 -4.95 11.00 20.12
CA SER A 79 -4.54 10.92 21.52
C SER A 79 -4.81 12.21 22.31
N ARG A 80 -4.90 13.35 21.62
CA ARG A 80 -5.19 14.67 22.23
C ARG A 80 -6.70 15.00 22.25
N LEU A 81 -7.52 14.19 21.59
CA LEU A 81 -8.98 14.40 21.52
C LEU A 81 -9.71 13.36 22.37
N THR A 82 -10.65 13.81 23.21
CA THR A 82 -11.46 12.95 24.05
C THR A 82 -12.95 13.01 23.65
N GLY A 83 -13.67 11.90 23.86
CA GLY A 83 -15.12 11.82 23.65
C GLY A 83 -15.56 11.87 22.18
N LYS A 84 -16.69 12.51 21.90
CA LYS A 84 -17.34 12.56 20.58
C LYS A 84 -16.46 13.15 19.48
N LYS A 85 -15.53 14.06 19.82
CA LYS A 85 -14.59 14.65 18.87
C LYS A 85 -13.63 13.64 18.26
N LYS A 86 -13.19 12.64 19.06
CA LYS A 86 -12.33 11.54 18.59
C LYS A 86 -13.06 10.66 17.56
N THR A 87 -14.35 10.38 17.80
CA THR A 87 -15.18 9.58 16.87
C THR A 87 -15.37 10.28 15.53
N VAL A 88 -15.71 11.58 15.56
CA VAL A 88 -15.89 12.38 14.35
C VAL A 88 -14.59 12.46 13.53
N GLN A 89 -13.45 12.68 14.19
CA GLN A 89 -12.16 12.73 13.52
C GLN A 89 -11.79 11.39 12.86
N LYS A 90 -11.95 10.25 13.57
CA LYS A 90 -11.67 8.92 13.01
C LYS A 90 -12.57 8.63 11.79
N LEU A 91 -13.85 8.96 11.88
CA LEU A 91 -14.79 8.77 10.78
C LEU A 91 -14.42 9.63 9.56
N PHE A 92 -14.16 10.91 9.77
CA PHE A 92 -13.76 11.84 8.71
C PHE A 92 -12.45 11.38 8.03
N SER A 93 -11.45 11.02 8.82
CA SER A 93 -10.19 10.51 8.30
C SER A 93 -10.35 9.20 7.51
N GLY A 94 -11.16 8.27 8.01
CA GLY A 94 -11.45 7.02 7.31
C GLY A 94 -12.11 7.25 5.95
N ILE A 95 -13.08 8.15 5.88
CA ILE A 95 -13.75 8.51 4.62
C ILE A 95 -12.76 9.15 3.64
N VAL A 96 -11.97 10.12 4.08
CA VAL A 96 -10.96 10.78 3.24
C VAL A 96 -9.93 9.77 2.72
N SER A 97 -9.48 8.84 3.56
CA SER A 97 -8.55 7.80 3.15
C SER A 97 -9.15 6.86 2.10
N ILE A 98 -10.42 6.44 2.26
CA ILE A 98 -11.10 5.61 1.26
C ILE A 98 -11.23 6.35 -0.07
N VAL A 99 -11.65 7.61 -0.05
CA VAL A 99 -11.75 8.44 -1.27
C VAL A 99 -10.40 8.54 -1.97
N TYR A 100 -9.34 8.81 -1.22
CA TYR A 100 -7.98 8.84 -1.75
C TYR A 100 -7.58 7.51 -2.40
N CYS A 101 -7.84 6.37 -1.73
CA CYS A 101 -7.51 5.05 -2.26
C CYS A 101 -8.30 4.72 -3.53
N VAL A 102 -9.58 5.12 -3.61
CA VAL A 102 -10.40 4.95 -4.82
C VAL A 102 -9.83 5.74 -5.99
N VAL A 103 -9.48 7.01 -5.77
CA VAL A 103 -8.87 7.87 -6.79
C VAL A 103 -7.52 7.30 -7.24
N LEU A 104 -6.69 6.85 -6.31
CA LEU A 104 -5.39 6.24 -6.60
C LEU A 104 -5.54 4.97 -7.44
N THR A 105 -6.47 4.09 -7.07
CA THR A 105 -6.76 2.85 -7.81
C THR A 105 -7.28 3.16 -9.22
N TRP A 106 -8.17 4.13 -9.35
CA TRP A 106 -8.72 4.57 -10.63
C TRP A 106 -7.64 5.13 -11.56
N GLN A 107 -6.81 6.03 -11.04
CA GLN A 107 -5.70 6.62 -11.81
C GLN A 107 -4.65 5.55 -12.18
N GLY A 108 -4.36 4.63 -11.28
CA GLY A 108 -3.48 3.49 -11.56
C GLY A 108 -4.01 2.61 -12.70
N LEU A 109 -5.32 2.34 -12.71
CA LEU A 109 -5.96 1.56 -13.76
C LEU A 109 -5.90 2.27 -15.12
N ILE A 110 -6.19 3.57 -15.15
CA ILE A 110 -6.09 4.38 -16.38
C ILE A 110 -4.66 4.35 -16.92
N ARG A 111 -3.66 4.52 -16.07
CA ARG A 111 -2.25 4.47 -16.46
C ARG A 111 -1.83 3.11 -16.99
N MET A 112 -2.28 2.03 -16.35
CA MET A 112 -2.03 0.67 -16.82
C MET A 112 -2.61 0.45 -18.22
N LEU A 113 -3.87 0.82 -18.45
CA LEU A 113 -4.54 0.66 -19.74
C LEU A 113 -3.89 1.53 -20.82
N SER A 114 -3.57 2.77 -20.50
CA SER A 114 -2.87 3.69 -21.42
C SER A 114 -1.50 3.14 -21.84
N SER A 115 -0.73 2.61 -20.89
CA SER A 115 0.58 1.99 -21.17
C SER A 115 0.45 0.72 -22.03
N MET A 116 -0.63 -0.06 -21.86
CA MET A 116 -0.92 -1.20 -22.75
C MET A 116 -1.23 -0.76 -24.18
N GLN A 117 -2.03 0.30 -24.35
CA GLN A 117 -2.42 0.80 -25.67
C GLN A 117 -1.25 1.45 -26.42
N GLN A 118 -0.37 2.13 -25.71
CA GLN A 118 0.80 2.81 -26.28
C GLN A 118 1.97 1.85 -26.53
N GLY A 119 1.89 0.60 -26.06
CA GLY A 119 2.97 -0.37 -26.20
C GLY A 119 4.28 0.09 -25.53
N GLU A 120 4.16 0.81 -24.41
CA GLU A 120 5.33 1.31 -23.70
C GLU A 120 6.18 0.16 -23.14
N HIS A 121 7.50 0.23 -23.38
CA HIS A 121 8.48 -0.68 -22.81
C HIS A 121 9.44 0.06 -21.88
N THR A 122 10.04 -0.68 -20.94
CA THR A 122 11.13 -0.14 -20.12
C THR A 122 12.37 0.07 -20.99
N PHE A 123 13.21 1.02 -20.57
CA PHE A 123 14.35 1.46 -21.40
C PHE A 123 15.46 0.41 -21.51
N VAL A 124 15.71 -0.34 -20.45
CA VAL A 124 16.83 -1.29 -20.35
C VAL A 124 16.36 -2.73 -20.49
N MET A 125 15.31 -3.12 -19.78
CA MET A 125 14.81 -4.50 -19.79
C MET A 125 13.89 -4.79 -20.98
N HIS A 126 13.44 -3.76 -21.71
CA HIS A 126 12.42 -3.88 -22.76
C HIS A 126 11.15 -4.64 -22.34
N LEU A 127 10.88 -4.68 -21.04
CA LEU A 127 9.65 -5.28 -20.51
C LEU A 127 8.47 -4.32 -20.70
N PRO A 128 7.26 -4.84 -20.93
CA PRO A 128 6.09 -4.00 -21.09
C PRO A 128 5.78 -3.27 -19.76
N ARG A 129 5.73 -1.96 -19.81
CA ARG A 129 5.56 -1.08 -18.63
C ARG A 129 4.24 -1.26 -17.90
N TRP A 130 3.20 -1.74 -18.57
CA TRP A 130 1.91 -1.99 -17.95
C TRP A 130 1.97 -2.99 -16.78
N ILE A 131 2.95 -3.91 -16.77
CA ILE A 131 3.16 -4.85 -15.66
C ILE A 131 3.48 -4.08 -14.38
N PHE A 132 4.35 -3.08 -14.44
CA PHE A 132 4.70 -2.27 -13.27
C PHE A 132 3.55 -1.35 -12.83
N TRP A 133 2.80 -0.79 -13.78
CA TRP A 133 1.62 0.01 -13.48
C TRP A 133 0.49 -0.82 -12.86
N SER A 134 0.41 -2.14 -13.11
CA SER A 134 -0.61 -3.02 -12.53
C SER A 134 -0.49 -3.18 -11.01
N PHE A 135 0.70 -2.93 -10.44
CA PHE A 135 0.89 -2.98 -8.99
C PHE A 135 0.06 -1.92 -8.25
N ILE A 136 -0.15 -0.75 -8.87
CA ILE A 136 -0.91 0.34 -8.24
C ILE A 136 -2.38 -0.02 -8.04
N PRO A 137 -3.15 -0.43 -9.06
CA PRO A 137 -4.55 -0.80 -8.85
C PRO A 137 -4.70 -2.06 -7.97
N LEU A 138 -3.78 -3.03 -8.08
CA LEU A 138 -3.80 -4.21 -7.24
C LEU A 138 -3.65 -3.87 -5.75
N CYS A 139 -2.60 -3.13 -5.40
CA CYS A 139 -2.37 -2.71 -4.01
C CYS A 139 -3.43 -1.72 -3.53
N GLY A 140 -3.93 -0.86 -4.41
CA GLY A 140 -5.02 0.06 -4.10
C GLY A 140 -6.31 -0.65 -3.70
N LEU A 141 -6.64 -1.78 -4.34
CA LEU A 141 -7.78 -2.61 -3.93
C LEU A 141 -7.58 -3.19 -2.52
N PHE A 142 -6.39 -3.72 -2.21
CA PHE A 142 -6.09 -4.21 -0.87
C PHE A 142 -6.20 -3.09 0.17
N LEU A 143 -5.69 -1.91 -0.16
CA LEU A 143 -5.78 -0.73 0.70
C LEU A 143 -7.24 -0.36 1.02
N ILE A 144 -8.10 -0.33 0.00
CA ILE A 144 -9.55 -0.06 0.16
C ILE A 144 -10.19 -1.10 1.09
N LEU A 145 -9.89 -2.38 0.89
CA LEU A 145 -10.44 -3.47 1.72
C LEU A 145 -10.03 -3.31 3.19
N HIS A 146 -8.77 -2.98 3.46
CA HIS A 146 -8.28 -2.79 4.82
C HIS A 146 -8.87 -1.54 5.49
N PHE A 147 -9.04 -0.44 4.76
CA PHE A 147 -9.70 0.75 5.30
C PHE A 147 -11.18 0.50 5.60
N ILE A 148 -11.89 -0.26 4.75
CA ILE A 148 -13.29 -0.64 5.01
C ILE A 148 -13.37 -1.55 6.24
N GLU A 149 -12.47 -2.51 6.41
CA GLU A 149 -12.41 -3.37 7.60
C GLU A 149 -12.22 -2.52 8.86
N ASN A 150 -11.22 -1.65 8.88
CA ASN A 150 -10.91 -0.79 10.01
C ASN A 150 -12.10 0.14 10.36
N LEU A 151 -12.70 0.78 9.36
CA LEU A 151 -13.85 1.66 9.56
C LEU A 151 -15.06 0.89 10.09
N SER A 152 -15.33 -0.33 9.58
CA SER A 152 -16.45 -1.16 10.03
C SER A 152 -16.29 -1.65 11.47
N ASP A 153 -15.07 -2.00 11.87
CA ASP A 153 -14.78 -2.41 13.24
C ASP A 153 -14.91 -1.23 14.21
N PHE A 154 -14.42 -0.06 13.82
CA PHE A 154 -14.59 1.17 14.60
C PHE A 154 -16.07 1.55 14.81
N LEU A 155 -16.89 1.46 13.77
CA LEU A 155 -18.33 1.74 13.88
C LEU A 155 -19.06 0.76 14.79
N LYS A 156 -18.63 -0.51 14.85
CA LYS A 156 -19.20 -1.51 15.77
C LYS A 156 -18.83 -1.21 17.21
N GLU A 157 -17.59 -0.86 17.50
CA GLU A 157 -17.12 -0.47 18.83
C GLU A 157 -17.82 0.80 19.33
N SER A 158 -18.00 1.80 18.47
CA SER A 158 -18.71 3.03 18.80
C SER A 158 -20.18 2.79 19.18
N LYS A 159 -20.86 1.87 18.49
CA LYS A 159 -22.26 1.49 18.79
C LYS A 159 -22.38 0.67 20.08
N ALA A 160 -21.41 -0.20 20.38
CA ALA A 160 -21.40 -0.98 21.60
C ALA A 160 -21.20 -0.11 22.86
N GLY A 161 -20.35 0.91 22.77
CA GLY A 161 -20.12 1.85 23.88
C GLY A 161 -21.25 2.86 24.12
N GLU A 162 -22.17 3.07 23.17
CA GLU A 162 -23.38 3.90 23.38
C GLU A 162 -24.55 3.12 24.01
N GLY A 163 -24.53 1.78 23.92
CA GLY A 163 -25.57 0.92 24.54
C GLY A 163 -25.38 0.65 26.03
N GLU A 164 -24.25 1.05 26.60
CA GLU A 164 -23.87 0.79 28.03
C GLU A 164 -23.96 2.05 28.91
N LYS A 165 -24.52 3.12 28.39
CA LYS A 165 -24.86 4.35 29.13
C LYS A 165 -26.35 4.57 29.16
#